data_a1a8ad8d5be6333059c721bf234821c5
#
_entry.id   a1a8ad8d5be6333059c721bf234821c5
#
_cell.length_a   1.000
_cell.length_b   1.000
_cell.length_c   1.000
_cell.angle_alpha   90.00
_cell.angle_beta   90.00
_cell.angle_gamma   90.00
#
_symmetry.space_group_name_H-M   'P 1'
#
loop_
_entity.id
_entity.type
_entity.pdbx_description
1 polymer ?
#
loop_
_entity_poly.entity_id
_entity_poly.type
_entity_poly.pdbx_seq_one_letter_code
_entity_poly.pdbx_strand_id
1 'polypeptide(L)'
;MTGGKSSGRAADMEPIEEGQDRGNVIRGLELSERFFGEYGLPMLQEQFPQYMDMIAAGVAGEGSDCFGFDDAISRDHDFEAGFCLWIPDRLEHELEFKLSRAYGKLPGEYLGVRREKQSLLGGGRRGVLLTGEFYRRFTGRPGAPESLMEWLYTPEHSLSCAVNGRVFYDGCGEFSAVRRELEAGYPEDVRLKKMAARAVLMAQS
;
A
#
# COMPACT_ATOMS: atom_id res chain seq x y z
N MET A 1 -62.88 -31.47 -40.09
CA MET A 1 -62.79 -32.55 -39.09
C MET A 1 -61.41 -32.50 -38.52
N THR A 2 -61.38 -32.35 -37.14
CA THR A 2 -60.31 -32.65 -36.23
C THR A 2 -58.99 -31.92 -36.42
N GLY A 3 -58.54 -30.92 -35.70
CA GLY A 3 -58.64 -30.68 -34.25
C GLY A 3 -57.41 -31.22 -33.57
N GLY A 4 -56.26 -30.53 -33.59
CA GLY A 4 -55.05 -30.92 -32.86
C GLY A 4 -54.53 -29.72 -32.05
N LYS A 5 -54.86 -29.68 -30.78
CA LYS A 5 -54.30 -28.70 -29.82
C LYS A 5 -52.89 -29.13 -29.43
N SER A 6 -51.90 -28.31 -29.69
CA SER A 6 -50.55 -28.42 -29.14
C SER A 6 -50.49 -27.57 -27.86
N SER A 7 -50.41 -28.27 -26.72
CA SER A 7 -50.13 -27.66 -25.43
C SER A 7 -48.67 -27.41 -25.27
N GLY A 8 -48.27 -26.13 -25.27
CA GLY A 8 -46.93 -25.73 -24.87
C GLY A 8 -46.74 -25.86 -23.37
N ARG A 9 -45.76 -26.68 -22.98
CA ARG A 9 -45.28 -26.84 -21.62
C ARG A 9 -44.49 -25.61 -21.20
N ALA A 10 -44.98 -24.90 -20.22
CA ALA A 10 -44.20 -23.89 -19.51
C ALA A 10 -43.02 -24.57 -18.81
N ALA A 11 -41.83 -24.11 -19.10
CA ALA A 11 -40.66 -24.51 -18.34
C ALA A 11 -40.67 -23.81 -16.97
N ASP A 12 -40.74 -24.63 -15.93
CA ASP A 12 -40.57 -24.18 -14.55
C ASP A 12 -39.12 -23.64 -14.39
N MET A 13 -39.00 -22.34 -14.29
CA MET A 13 -37.76 -21.68 -13.83
C MET A 13 -37.74 -21.83 -12.30
N GLU A 14 -36.84 -22.68 -11.81
CA GLU A 14 -36.50 -22.72 -10.39
C GLU A 14 -35.88 -21.38 -9.97
N PRO A 15 -36.19 -20.86 -8.77
CA PRO A 15 -35.58 -19.64 -8.25
C PRO A 15 -34.10 -19.92 -7.94
N ILE A 16 -33.22 -19.12 -8.52
CA ILE A 16 -31.80 -19.08 -8.17
C ILE A 16 -31.73 -18.57 -6.73
N GLU A 17 -31.36 -19.45 -5.81
CA GLU A 17 -31.05 -19.07 -4.44
C GLU A 17 -29.84 -18.13 -4.45
N GLU A 18 -30.09 -16.82 -4.36
CA GLU A 18 -29.10 -15.82 -3.95
C GLU A 18 -28.82 -15.97 -2.44
N GLY A 19 -28.02 -16.95 -2.11
CA GLY A 19 -27.52 -17.25 -0.78
C GLY A 19 -26.03 -17.49 -0.80
N GLN A 20 -25.24 -16.62 -1.46
CA GLN A 20 -23.79 -16.66 -1.26
C GLN A 20 -23.45 -15.78 -0.06
N ASP A 21 -23.09 -16.48 1.01
CA ASP A 21 -22.31 -16.02 2.14
C ASP A 21 -21.26 -14.99 1.66
N ARG A 22 -21.53 -13.71 1.88
CA ARG A 22 -20.52 -12.65 1.76
C ARG A 22 -19.56 -12.82 2.92
N GLY A 23 -18.74 -13.86 2.86
CA GLY A 23 -17.62 -14.07 3.75
C GLY A 23 -16.87 -12.75 3.86
N ASN A 24 -16.60 -12.34 5.08
CA ASN A 24 -15.96 -11.10 5.46
C ASN A 24 -14.57 -11.03 4.75
N VAL A 25 -14.57 -10.43 3.58
CA VAL A 25 -13.41 -10.33 2.71
C VAL A 25 -12.45 -9.32 3.32
N ILE A 26 -11.43 -9.82 4.03
CA ILE A 26 -10.39 -8.99 4.64
C ILE A 26 -9.70 -8.17 3.54
N ARG A 27 -9.60 -6.85 3.74
CA ARG A 27 -8.89 -5.93 2.85
C ARG A 27 -7.38 -6.06 3.05
N GLY A 28 -6.60 -5.78 2.01
CA GLY A 28 -5.14 -5.94 2.04
C GLY A 28 -4.46 -5.14 3.14
N LEU A 29 -4.89 -3.89 3.37
CA LEU A 29 -4.38 -3.09 4.49
C LEU A 29 -4.69 -3.70 5.86
N GLU A 30 -5.90 -4.23 6.06
CA GLU A 30 -6.29 -4.89 7.31
C GLU A 30 -5.52 -6.19 7.51
N LEU A 31 -5.35 -6.98 6.45
CA LEU A 31 -4.56 -8.21 6.47
C LEU A 31 -3.11 -7.92 6.89
N SER A 32 -2.51 -6.91 6.28
CA SER A 32 -1.13 -6.48 6.57
C SER A 32 -0.97 -5.95 7.99
N GLU A 33 -1.95 -5.18 8.49
CA GLU A 33 -1.96 -4.65 9.85
C GLU A 33 -2.08 -5.77 10.89
N ARG A 34 -2.96 -6.75 10.67
CA ARG A 34 -3.08 -7.94 11.52
C ARG A 34 -1.80 -8.77 11.51
N PHE A 35 -1.23 -9.00 10.33
CA PHE A 35 0.02 -9.73 10.20
C PHE A 35 1.17 -9.02 10.92
N PHE A 36 1.26 -7.69 10.82
CA PHE A 36 2.22 -6.91 11.59
C PHE A 36 2.00 -7.07 13.10
N GLY A 37 0.76 -6.94 13.58
CA GLY A 37 0.44 -7.06 15.01
C GLY A 37 0.76 -8.44 15.58
N GLU A 38 0.50 -9.51 14.84
CA GLU A 38 0.71 -10.88 15.31
C GLU A 38 2.15 -11.36 15.19
N TYR A 39 2.90 -10.92 14.19
CA TYR A 39 4.25 -11.42 13.90
C TYR A 39 5.32 -10.33 13.84
N GLY A 40 5.02 -9.21 13.22
CA GLY A 40 5.98 -8.13 13.01
C GLY A 40 6.36 -7.43 14.31
N LEU A 41 5.37 -6.97 15.06
CA LEU A 41 5.58 -6.26 16.31
C LEU A 41 6.26 -7.11 17.38
N PRO A 42 5.84 -8.37 17.64
CA PRO A 42 6.57 -9.25 18.55
C PRO A 42 8.02 -9.50 18.10
N MET A 43 8.26 -9.74 16.82
CA MET A 43 9.62 -9.92 16.28
C MET A 43 10.50 -8.69 16.57
N LEU A 44 9.98 -7.47 16.38
CA LEU A 44 10.71 -6.24 16.68
C LEU A 44 10.98 -6.11 18.18
N GLN A 45 9.97 -6.34 19.02
CA GLN A 45 10.09 -6.23 20.48
C GLN A 45 11.09 -7.24 21.07
N GLU A 46 11.15 -8.45 20.54
CA GLU A 46 12.02 -9.52 21.05
C GLU A 46 13.46 -9.41 20.53
N GLN A 47 13.64 -9.06 19.24
CA GLN A 47 14.94 -9.12 18.59
C GLN A 47 15.61 -7.75 18.44
N PHE A 48 14.83 -6.67 18.44
CA PHE A 48 15.30 -5.31 18.15
C PHE A 48 14.76 -4.25 19.13
N PRO A 49 14.62 -4.54 20.45
CA PRO A 49 13.99 -3.62 21.40
C PRO A 49 14.67 -2.25 21.45
N GLN A 50 16.00 -2.20 21.25
CA GLN A 50 16.79 -0.95 21.27
C GLN A 50 16.57 -0.07 20.04
N TYR A 51 15.89 -0.55 19.01
CA TYR A 51 15.62 0.19 17.76
C TYR A 51 14.14 0.54 17.58
N MET A 52 13.30 0.16 18.54
CA MET A 52 11.85 0.43 18.47
C MET A 52 11.57 1.92 18.25
N ASP A 53 12.29 2.80 18.92
CA ASP A 53 12.15 4.26 18.79
C ASP A 53 12.67 4.81 17.46
N MET A 54 13.17 3.98 16.56
CA MET A 54 13.75 4.40 15.28
C MET A 54 13.06 3.77 14.07
N ILE A 55 12.18 2.78 14.30
CA ILE A 55 11.52 2.02 13.24
C ILE A 55 10.12 2.56 13.02
N ALA A 56 9.71 2.69 11.76
CA ALA A 56 8.30 2.80 11.39
C ALA A 56 7.86 1.53 10.64
N ALA A 57 6.58 1.19 10.74
CA ALA A 57 6.00 0.05 10.06
C ALA A 57 4.63 0.39 9.48
N GLY A 58 4.31 -0.19 8.33
CA GLY A 58 3.04 0.04 7.67
C GLY A 58 3.00 -0.47 6.25
N VAL A 59 2.05 0.03 5.50
CA VAL A 59 1.89 -0.22 4.07
C VAL A 59 1.71 1.10 3.37
N ALA A 60 2.57 1.42 2.41
CA ALA A 60 2.48 2.60 1.56
C ALA A 60 3.21 2.37 0.23
N GLY A 61 2.98 3.21 -0.75
CA GLY A 61 3.63 3.13 -2.06
C GLY A 61 2.69 2.70 -3.17
N GLU A 62 3.24 2.12 -4.22
CA GLU A 62 2.49 1.62 -5.37
C GLU A 62 1.71 0.36 -5.00
N GLY A 63 0.51 0.22 -5.56
CA GLY A 63 -0.33 -0.96 -5.41
C GLY A 63 -1.79 -0.62 -5.10
N SER A 64 -2.71 -1.42 -5.64
CA SER A 64 -4.14 -1.25 -5.47
C SER A 64 -4.58 -1.35 -4.01
N ASP A 65 -3.92 -2.21 -3.24
CA ASP A 65 -4.14 -2.39 -1.80
C ASP A 65 -3.83 -1.10 -1.00
N CYS A 66 -2.77 -0.35 -1.39
CA CYS A 66 -2.44 0.93 -0.77
C CYS A 66 -3.50 2.01 -1.03
N PHE A 67 -4.22 1.93 -2.15
CA PHE A 67 -5.29 2.84 -2.53
C PHE A 67 -6.69 2.37 -2.10
N GLY A 68 -6.80 1.19 -1.48
CA GLY A 68 -8.07 0.61 -1.07
C GLY A 68 -8.93 0.07 -2.23
N PHE A 69 -8.31 -0.19 -3.39
CA PHE A 69 -8.94 -0.78 -4.58
C PHE A 69 -8.73 -2.30 -4.63
N ASP A 70 -8.82 -2.95 -3.48
CA ASP A 70 -8.65 -4.39 -3.30
C ASP A 70 -10.00 -5.12 -3.39
N ASP A 71 -10.68 -4.97 -4.52
CA ASP A 71 -11.87 -5.75 -4.86
C ASP A 71 -11.51 -7.18 -5.29
N ALA A 72 -12.53 -8.02 -5.53
CA ALA A 72 -12.36 -9.43 -5.89
C ALA A 72 -11.58 -9.64 -7.21
N ILE A 73 -11.48 -8.61 -8.07
CA ILE A 73 -10.82 -8.66 -9.37
C ILE A 73 -9.34 -8.27 -9.24
N SER A 74 -9.03 -7.35 -8.34
CA SER A 74 -7.66 -6.83 -8.12
C SER A 74 -6.75 -7.74 -7.29
N ARG A 75 -7.27 -8.89 -6.79
CA ARG A 75 -6.54 -9.82 -5.93
C ARG A 75 -5.52 -10.70 -6.64
N ASP A 76 -5.58 -10.78 -7.98
CA ASP A 76 -4.81 -11.78 -8.71
C ASP A 76 -3.31 -11.48 -8.83
N HIS A 77 -2.86 -10.23 -8.63
CA HIS A 77 -1.47 -9.88 -8.95
C HIS A 77 -0.67 -9.18 -7.84
N ASP A 78 -1.31 -8.55 -6.85
CA ASP A 78 -0.61 -7.68 -5.88
C ASP A 78 -1.05 -7.88 -4.42
N PHE A 79 -1.90 -8.87 -4.15
CA PHE A 79 -2.45 -9.12 -2.83
C PHE A 79 -1.51 -10.02 -2.02
N GLU A 80 -0.77 -9.43 -1.09
CA GLU A 80 0.13 -10.16 -0.20
C GLU A 80 -0.04 -9.77 1.28
N ALA A 81 0.14 -10.74 2.17
CA ALA A 81 0.22 -10.51 3.60
C ALA A 81 1.64 -10.01 3.97
N GLY A 82 1.91 -8.72 3.76
CA GLY A 82 3.22 -8.15 4.02
C GLY A 82 3.14 -6.70 4.49
N PHE A 83 4.21 -6.20 5.07
CA PHE A 83 4.34 -4.82 5.51
C PHE A 83 5.74 -4.27 5.20
N CYS A 84 5.89 -2.96 5.21
CA CYS A 84 7.17 -2.28 5.16
C CYS A 84 7.67 -2.01 6.58
N LEU A 85 8.98 -2.07 6.75
CA LEU A 85 9.71 -1.53 7.90
C LEU A 85 10.59 -0.40 7.37
N TRP A 86 10.32 0.82 7.77
CA TRP A 86 11.13 1.98 7.40
C TRP A 86 12.09 2.31 8.53
N ILE A 87 13.37 2.46 8.18
CA ILE A 87 14.43 2.83 9.11
C ILE A 87 15.12 4.11 8.64
N PRO A 88 15.57 4.98 9.54
CA PRO A 88 16.30 6.19 9.18
C PRO A 88 17.57 5.90 8.39
N ASP A 89 17.88 6.76 7.39
CA ASP A 89 19.08 6.62 6.55
C ASP A 89 20.40 6.69 7.34
N ARG A 90 20.38 7.26 8.55
CA ARG A 90 21.54 7.35 9.45
C ARG A 90 21.92 6.03 10.12
N LEU A 91 21.05 5.01 10.02
CA LEU A 91 21.35 3.71 10.63
C LEU A 91 22.24 2.88 9.71
N GLU A 92 23.09 2.07 10.33
CA GLU A 92 24.05 1.25 9.63
C GLU A 92 23.38 0.16 8.77
N HIS A 93 23.96 -0.15 7.62
CA HIS A 93 23.53 -1.24 6.72
C HIS A 93 23.45 -2.59 7.43
N GLU A 94 24.19 -2.78 8.52
CA GLU A 94 24.14 -4.00 9.35
C GLU A 94 22.76 -4.20 9.97
N LEU A 95 22.09 -3.13 10.43
CA LEU A 95 20.74 -3.22 10.98
C LEU A 95 19.73 -3.56 9.88
N GLU A 96 19.83 -2.93 8.71
CA GLU A 96 19.00 -3.24 7.55
C GLU A 96 19.07 -4.72 7.20
N PHE A 97 20.29 -5.28 7.12
CA PHE A 97 20.51 -6.70 6.85
C PHE A 97 19.91 -7.61 7.95
N LYS A 98 20.12 -7.27 9.23
CA LYS A 98 19.59 -8.05 10.35
C LYS A 98 18.05 -8.04 10.37
N LEU A 99 17.44 -6.88 10.15
CA LEU A 99 15.98 -6.73 10.05
C LEU A 99 15.42 -7.50 8.85
N SER A 100 16.04 -7.38 7.67
CA SER A 100 15.63 -8.10 6.46
C SER A 100 15.68 -9.61 6.66
N ARG A 101 16.73 -10.10 7.34
CA ARG A 101 16.85 -11.51 7.69
C ARG A 101 15.78 -11.98 8.68
N ALA A 102 15.45 -11.17 9.69
CA ALA A 102 14.40 -11.47 10.65
C ALA A 102 13.02 -11.45 9.99
N TYR A 103 12.75 -10.42 9.17
CA TYR A 103 11.53 -10.30 8.39
C TYR A 103 11.33 -11.49 7.43
N GLY A 104 12.40 -11.96 6.78
CA GLY A 104 12.36 -13.12 5.89
C GLY A 104 12.01 -14.44 6.59
N LYS A 105 12.16 -14.54 7.92
CA LYS A 105 11.79 -15.71 8.72
C LYS A 105 10.33 -15.71 9.17
N LEU A 106 9.62 -14.60 9.00
CA LEU A 106 8.19 -14.53 9.31
C LEU A 106 7.41 -15.53 8.44
N PRO A 107 6.22 -15.98 8.87
CA PRO A 107 5.42 -16.94 8.11
C PRO A 107 5.29 -16.57 6.63
N GLY A 108 5.50 -17.52 5.74
CA GLY A 108 5.38 -17.35 4.28
C GLY A 108 3.93 -17.31 3.78
N GLU A 109 2.96 -17.56 4.68
CA GLU A 109 1.53 -17.52 4.40
C GLU A 109 0.79 -17.04 5.65
N TYR A 110 -0.25 -16.24 5.46
CA TYR A 110 -1.10 -15.75 6.55
C TYR A 110 -2.56 -15.68 6.08
N LEU A 111 -3.47 -16.33 6.80
CA LEU A 111 -4.89 -16.44 6.47
C LEU A 111 -5.16 -16.88 5.01
N GLY A 112 -4.36 -17.83 4.51
CA GLY A 112 -4.48 -18.35 3.15
C GLY A 112 -3.84 -17.48 2.07
N VAL A 113 -3.22 -16.35 2.43
CA VAL A 113 -2.54 -15.43 1.52
C VAL A 113 -1.02 -15.62 1.60
N ARG A 114 -0.38 -15.89 0.47
CA ARG A 114 1.08 -16.04 0.39
C ARG A 114 1.77 -14.69 0.43
N ARG A 115 2.96 -14.70 1.02
CA ARG A 115 3.90 -13.57 0.97
C ARG A 115 4.91 -13.79 -0.14
N GLU A 116 5.24 -12.74 -0.87
CA GLU A 116 6.36 -12.80 -1.80
C GLU A 116 7.68 -12.96 -1.04
N LYS A 117 8.57 -13.79 -1.60
CA LYS A 117 9.93 -13.92 -1.07
C LYS A 117 10.69 -12.65 -1.40
N GLN A 118 11.09 -11.94 -0.38
CA GLN A 118 11.88 -10.73 -0.56
C GLN A 118 13.31 -11.05 -0.97
N SER A 119 13.83 -10.21 -1.87
CA SER A 119 15.26 -10.15 -2.13
C SER A 119 15.97 -9.55 -0.91
N LEU A 120 17.06 -10.18 -0.46
CA LEU A 120 17.93 -9.64 0.60
C LEU A 120 18.65 -8.35 0.17
N LEU A 121 18.59 -7.99 -1.10
CA LEU A 121 19.23 -6.82 -1.69
C LEU A 121 18.29 -5.60 -1.80
N GLY A 122 17.10 -5.65 -1.19
CA GLY A 122 16.12 -4.57 -1.29
C GLY A 122 15.34 -4.58 -2.62
N GLY A 123 14.54 -3.56 -2.87
CA GLY A 123 13.81 -3.36 -4.14
C GLY A 123 12.39 -3.92 -4.20
N GLY A 124 11.93 -4.63 -3.17
CA GLY A 124 10.54 -5.09 -3.07
C GLY A 124 9.57 -3.98 -2.68
N ARG A 125 8.27 -4.22 -2.91
CA ARG A 125 7.19 -3.34 -2.43
C ARG A 125 7.01 -3.40 -0.92
N ARG A 126 7.39 -4.49 -0.30
CA ARG A 126 7.32 -4.76 1.14
C ARG A 126 8.71 -5.08 1.67
N GLY A 127 8.89 -5.03 3.00
CA GLY A 127 10.12 -5.38 3.70
C GLY A 127 10.84 -4.20 4.29
N VAL A 128 12.15 -4.33 4.49
CA VAL A 128 12.96 -3.29 5.11
C VAL A 128 13.43 -2.30 4.06
N LEU A 129 13.20 -1.03 4.31
CA LEU A 129 13.51 0.09 3.42
C LEU A 129 14.09 1.24 4.22
N LEU A 130 15.04 1.98 3.66
CA LEU A 130 15.44 3.27 4.20
C LEU A 130 14.33 4.30 3.97
N THR A 131 14.03 5.11 4.98
CA THR A 131 12.97 6.14 4.90
C THR A 131 13.22 7.12 3.75
N GLY A 132 14.45 7.60 3.62
CA GLY A 132 14.81 8.52 2.55
C GLY A 132 14.79 7.87 1.17
N GLU A 133 15.14 6.59 1.04
CA GLU A 133 15.04 5.87 -0.23
C GLU A 133 13.58 5.67 -0.64
N PHE A 134 12.70 5.37 0.31
CA PHE A 134 11.27 5.27 0.06
C PHE A 134 10.73 6.57 -0.54
N TYR A 135 10.96 7.71 0.12
CA TYR A 135 10.45 8.99 -0.36
C TYR A 135 11.12 9.44 -1.66
N ARG A 136 12.41 9.15 -1.86
CA ARG A 136 13.13 9.51 -3.09
C ARG A 136 12.50 8.92 -4.35
N ARG A 137 11.86 7.77 -4.27
CA ARG A 137 11.14 7.15 -5.40
C ARG A 137 10.00 8.04 -5.90
N PHE A 138 9.39 8.83 -5.02
CA PHE A 138 8.19 9.62 -5.32
C PHE A 138 8.46 11.10 -5.47
N THR A 139 9.38 11.65 -4.67
CA THR A 139 9.65 13.10 -4.62
C THR A 139 10.98 13.48 -5.27
N GLY A 140 11.81 12.49 -5.61
CA GLY A 140 13.16 12.70 -6.13
C GLY A 140 14.20 13.01 -5.04
N ARG A 141 13.80 13.07 -3.75
CA ARG A 141 14.67 13.39 -2.61
C ARG A 141 14.28 12.59 -1.35
N PRO A 142 15.13 12.50 -0.32
CA PRO A 142 14.88 11.69 0.86
C PRO A 142 13.80 12.23 1.81
N GLY A 143 12.92 13.11 1.34
CA GLY A 143 11.85 13.73 2.12
C GLY A 143 10.88 14.47 1.23
N ALA A 144 10.19 15.45 1.79
CA ALA A 144 9.31 16.33 1.03
C ALA A 144 10.12 17.31 0.16
N PRO A 145 9.56 17.81 -0.97
CA PRO A 145 10.18 18.85 -1.77
C PRO A 145 10.41 20.14 -0.96
N GLU A 146 11.59 20.76 -1.06
CA GLU A 146 11.96 21.97 -0.30
C GLU A 146 11.73 23.26 -1.07
N SER A 147 11.74 23.20 -2.41
CA SER A 147 11.57 24.37 -3.26
C SER A 147 10.27 24.30 -4.08
N LEU A 148 9.73 25.46 -4.48
CA LEU A 148 8.57 25.53 -5.37
C LEU A 148 8.82 24.81 -6.70
N MET A 149 10.05 24.76 -7.18
CA MET A 149 10.42 24.04 -8.40
C MET A 149 10.34 22.53 -8.22
N GLU A 150 10.84 21.99 -7.12
CA GLU A 150 10.73 20.57 -6.80
C GLU A 150 9.26 20.16 -6.65
N TRP A 151 8.43 20.94 -5.94
CA TRP A 151 7.01 20.75 -5.86
C TRP A 151 6.32 20.77 -7.23
N LEU A 152 6.71 21.69 -8.10
CA LEU A 152 6.15 21.80 -9.45
C LEU A 152 6.43 20.54 -10.29
N TYR A 153 7.63 19.99 -10.17
CA TYR A 153 8.04 18.79 -10.90
C TYR A 153 7.57 17.47 -10.25
N THR A 154 7.13 17.47 -9.01
CA THR A 154 6.57 16.27 -8.38
C THR A 154 5.21 15.95 -9.00
N PRO A 155 5.03 14.77 -9.64
CA PRO A 155 3.75 14.38 -10.20
C PRO A 155 2.71 14.09 -9.12
N GLU A 156 1.44 14.35 -9.42
CA GLU A 156 0.35 14.10 -8.45
C GLU A 156 0.21 12.62 -8.07
N HIS A 157 0.35 11.71 -9.04
CA HIS A 157 0.29 10.29 -8.75
C HIS A 157 1.44 9.84 -7.85
N SER A 158 2.65 10.39 -8.03
CA SER A 158 3.80 10.11 -7.17
C SER A 158 3.56 10.61 -5.74
N LEU A 159 3.00 11.83 -5.60
CA LEU A 159 2.61 12.36 -4.30
C LEU A 159 1.55 11.47 -3.63
N SER A 160 0.55 11.02 -4.39
CA SER A 160 -0.47 10.10 -3.89
C SER A 160 0.13 8.76 -3.43
N CYS A 161 1.09 8.19 -4.16
CA CYS A 161 1.81 6.98 -3.75
C CYS A 161 2.65 7.18 -2.49
N ALA A 162 3.24 8.35 -2.31
CA ALA A 162 4.04 8.66 -1.12
C ALA A 162 3.21 8.74 0.17
N VAL A 163 1.90 9.06 0.06
CA VAL A 163 1.01 9.31 1.21
C VAL A 163 -0.16 8.35 1.33
N ASN A 164 -0.29 7.37 0.44
CA ASN A 164 -1.36 6.37 0.51
C ASN A 164 -1.10 5.31 1.60
N GLY A 165 -2.01 4.34 1.71
CA GLY A 165 -1.87 3.23 2.65
C GLY A 165 -2.02 3.66 4.10
N ARG A 166 -1.35 2.94 5.01
CA ARG A 166 -1.48 3.15 6.46
C ARG A 166 -0.15 2.90 7.18
N VAL A 167 0.17 3.76 8.13
CA VAL A 167 1.26 3.55 9.10
C VAL A 167 0.66 2.85 10.32
N PHE A 168 1.21 1.71 10.70
CA PHE A 168 0.76 0.89 11.83
C PHE A 168 1.53 1.24 13.11
N TYR A 169 2.79 1.60 12.96
CA TYR A 169 3.71 1.94 14.04
C TYR A 169 4.74 2.96 13.53
N ASP A 170 5.10 3.92 14.36
CA ASP A 170 6.19 4.87 14.08
C ASP A 170 6.80 5.34 15.39
N GLY A 171 7.93 4.75 15.77
CA GLY A 171 8.57 4.96 17.06
C GLY A 171 9.08 6.38 17.27
N CYS A 172 9.73 6.99 16.27
CA CYS A 172 10.23 8.35 16.36
C CYS A 172 9.35 9.41 15.68
N GLY A 173 8.36 8.99 14.92
CA GLY A 173 7.51 9.88 14.13
C GLY A 173 8.18 10.49 12.90
N GLU A 174 9.40 10.07 12.54
CA GLU A 174 10.17 10.62 11.42
C GLU A 174 9.48 10.33 10.07
N PHE A 175 9.08 9.08 9.85
CA PHE A 175 8.33 8.71 8.65
C PHE A 175 7.01 9.46 8.54
N SER A 176 6.24 9.51 9.63
CA SER A 176 4.96 10.22 9.68
C SER A 176 5.09 11.72 9.58
N ALA A 177 6.24 12.31 9.95
CA ALA A 177 6.48 13.74 9.80
C ALA A 177 6.58 14.12 8.32
N VAL A 178 7.39 13.40 7.54
CA VAL A 178 7.49 13.60 6.09
C VAL A 178 6.13 13.35 5.42
N ARG A 179 5.44 12.28 5.82
CA ARG A 179 4.11 11.97 5.30
C ARG A 179 3.12 13.13 5.50
N ARG A 180 3.03 13.69 6.70
CA ARG A 180 2.14 14.84 6.99
C ARG A 180 2.48 16.06 6.16
N GLU A 181 3.76 16.33 5.93
CA GLU A 181 4.18 17.43 5.07
C GLU A 181 3.71 17.23 3.62
N LEU A 182 3.81 16.02 3.10
CA LEU A 182 3.34 15.66 1.77
C LEU A 182 1.79 15.64 1.68
N GLU A 183 1.10 15.22 2.72
CA GLU A 183 -0.38 15.23 2.83
C GLU A 183 -0.96 16.65 2.81
N ALA A 184 -0.20 17.66 3.27
CA ALA A 184 -0.58 19.06 3.13
C ALA A 184 -0.69 19.49 1.64
N GLY A 185 -0.05 18.71 0.74
CA GLY A 185 -0.13 18.87 -0.70
C GLY A 185 0.70 20.02 -1.25
N TYR A 186 0.43 20.38 -2.48
CA TYR A 186 1.18 21.44 -3.16
C TYR A 186 1.01 22.79 -2.49
N PRO A 187 2.11 23.59 -2.34
CA PRO A 187 2.00 25.02 -2.03
C PRO A 187 1.04 25.74 -2.97
N GLU A 188 0.35 26.76 -2.47
CA GLU A 188 -0.73 27.46 -3.19
C GLU A 188 -0.30 27.91 -4.60
N ASP A 189 0.87 28.51 -4.72
CA ASP A 189 1.39 29.00 -6.01
C ASP A 189 1.61 27.86 -7.01
N VAL A 190 2.09 26.71 -6.54
CA VAL A 190 2.28 25.51 -7.38
C VAL A 190 0.92 24.92 -7.80
N ARG A 191 -0.02 24.87 -6.87
CA ARG A 191 -1.37 24.38 -7.12
C ARG A 191 -2.07 25.22 -8.20
N LEU A 192 -2.04 26.53 -8.07
CA LEU A 192 -2.61 27.44 -9.04
C LEU A 192 -1.97 27.29 -10.42
N LYS A 193 -0.65 27.19 -10.48
CA LYS A 193 0.08 27.00 -11.74
C LYS A 193 -0.28 25.67 -12.42
N LYS A 194 -0.37 24.56 -11.68
CA LYS A 194 -0.79 23.26 -12.19
C LYS A 194 -2.24 23.30 -12.70
N MET A 195 -3.15 23.94 -11.97
CA MET A 195 -4.54 24.11 -12.40
C MET A 195 -4.66 24.93 -13.69
N ALA A 196 -3.93 26.05 -13.79
CA ALA A 196 -3.91 26.87 -15.00
C ALA A 196 -3.38 26.10 -16.21
N ALA A 197 -2.31 25.34 -16.06
CA ALA A 197 -1.77 24.51 -17.11
C ALA A 197 -2.79 23.45 -17.61
N ARG A 198 -3.52 22.80 -16.69
CA ARG A 198 -4.59 21.85 -17.05
C ARG A 198 -5.75 22.52 -17.77
N ALA A 199 -6.18 23.69 -17.31
CA ALA A 199 -7.26 24.42 -17.97
C ALA A 199 -6.91 24.79 -19.42
N VAL A 200 -5.65 25.18 -19.67
CA VAL A 200 -5.16 25.45 -21.05
C VAL A 200 -5.21 24.18 -21.92
N LEU A 201 -4.75 23.05 -21.40
CA LEU A 201 -4.80 21.77 -22.15
C LEU A 201 -6.23 21.35 -22.47
N MET A 202 -7.17 21.51 -21.54
CA MET A 202 -8.59 21.19 -21.75
C MET A 202 -9.25 22.12 -22.76
N ALA A 203 -8.82 23.37 -22.86
CA ALA A 203 -9.36 24.32 -23.83
C ALA A 203 -8.83 24.11 -25.27
N GLN A 204 -7.77 23.30 -25.42
CA GLN A 204 -7.15 22.97 -26.72
C GLN A 204 -7.58 21.59 -27.26
N SER A 205 -8.29 20.80 -26.48
CA SER A 205 -8.82 19.48 -26.87
C SER A 205 -10.25 19.57 -27.37
#